data_bd44f29a1c286a9aef4a8d5bfebc02b5
#
_entry.id   bd44f29a1c286a9aef4a8d5bfebc02b5
#
_cell.length_a   1.000
_cell.length_b   1.000
_cell.length_c   1.000
_cell.angle_alpha   90.00
_cell.angle_beta   90.00
_cell.angle_gamma   90.00
#
_symmetry.space_group_name_H-M   'P 1'
#
loop_
_entity.id
_entity.type
_entity.pdbx_description
1 polymer ?
#
loop_
_entity_poly.entity_id
_entity_poly.type
_entity_poly.pdbx_seq_one_letter_code
_entity_poly.pdbx_strand_id
1 'polypeptide(L)'
;MKTFEELKEDLLERAKKHNACQDGYRMGLNAKSKKDLLEAITSNWFWVFRTSKMIDANYLEDNFSEEELSEAGIYTRKEHASNTRAFACGSATVEAYGSATVEAYGSATVKAYDSATVKAYGSATVKACGSATVKACGSATVEASGSATVKAYDSATVEAYGSATVEAYDNSYVEDCTGNINTVSDHGIVKDYYNHKIYIKKGKFEIIEIE
;
A
#
# COMPACT_ATOMS: atom_id res chain seq x y z
N MET A 1 27.00 -6.35 -3.61
CA MET A 1 26.62 -4.92 -3.58
C MET A 1 27.42 -4.14 -4.62
N LYS A 2 26.78 -3.30 -5.40
CA LYS A 2 27.43 -2.37 -6.32
C LYS A 2 28.11 -1.22 -5.54
N THR A 3 29.16 -0.64 -6.10
CA THR A 3 29.68 0.65 -5.63
C THR A 3 28.63 1.75 -5.79
N PHE A 4 28.81 2.89 -5.15
CA PHE A 4 27.88 4.02 -5.31
C PHE A 4 27.74 4.46 -6.77
N GLU A 5 28.86 4.56 -7.49
CA GLU A 5 28.87 5.01 -8.88
C GLU A 5 28.16 4.01 -9.81
N GLU A 6 28.45 2.72 -9.67
CA GLU A 6 27.78 1.65 -10.42
C GLU A 6 26.29 1.60 -10.13
N LEU A 7 25.90 1.77 -8.87
CA LEU A 7 24.50 1.78 -8.46
C LEU A 7 23.74 2.98 -8.99
N LYS A 8 24.36 4.16 -8.94
CA LYS A 8 23.82 5.40 -9.48
C LYS A 8 23.59 5.29 -10.99
N GLU A 9 24.60 4.80 -11.72
CA GLU A 9 24.52 4.60 -13.17
C GLU A 9 23.38 3.64 -13.53
N ASP A 10 23.30 2.47 -12.87
CA ASP A 10 22.24 1.48 -13.09
C ASP A 10 20.84 2.05 -12.81
N LEU A 11 20.67 2.80 -11.71
CA LEU A 11 19.38 3.43 -11.38
C LEU A 11 18.98 4.50 -12.40
N LEU A 12 19.93 5.32 -12.86
CA LEU A 12 19.67 6.34 -13.89
C LEU A 12 19.31 5.70 -15.26
N GLU A 13 19.99 4.61 -15.64
CA GLU A 13 19.67 3.86 -16.85
C GLU A 13 18.26 3.27 -16.78
N ARG A 14 17.90 2.63 -15.66
CA ARG A 14 16.54 2.11 -15.42
C ARG A 14 15.50 3.24 -15.46
N ALA A 15 15.76 4.35 -14.77
CA ALA A 15 14.87 5.51 -14.76
C ALA A 15 14.63 6.06 -16.16
N LYS A 16 15.68 6.16 -17.00
CA LYS A 16 15.59 6.58 -18.40
C LYS A 16 14.78 5.58 -19.23
N LYS A 17 15.05 4.27 -19.10
CA LYS A 17 14.34 3.20 -19.79
C LYS A 17 12.84 3.21 -19.51
N HIS A 18 12.46 3.54 -18.29
CA HIS A 18 11.06 3.61 -17.84
C HIS A 18 10.43 5.00 -17.98
N ASN A 19 11.09 5.95 -18.67
CA ASN A 19 10.59 7.31 -18.88
C ASN A 19 10.28 8.06 -17.56
N ALA A 20 11.22 8.05 -16.62
CA ALA A 20 11.10 8.82 -15.39
C ALA A 20 10.85 10.31 -15.69
N CYS A 21 10.06 10.96 -14.85
CA CYS A 21 9.87 12.41 -14.96
C CYS A 21 11.19 13.15 -14.73
N GLN A 22 11.28 14.37 -15.26
CA GLN A 22 12.50 15.16 -15.23
C GLN A 22 13.00 15.42 -13.80
N ASP A 23 12.08 15.66 -12.86
CA ASP A 23 12.44 15.94 -11.47
C ASP A 23 12.97 14.70 -10.75
N GLY A 24 12.30 13.55 -10.89
CA GLY A 24 12.76 12.27 -10.32
C GLY A 24 14.13 11.85 -10.89
N TYR A 25 14.34 11.99 -12.20
CA TYR A 25 15.63 11.72 -12.83
C TYR A 25 16.72 12.65 -12.31
N ARG A 26 16.42 13.96 -12.15
CA ARG A 26 17.36 14.96 -11.62
C ARG A 26 17.77 14.68 -10.17
N MET A 27 16.85 14.16 -9.34
CA MET A 27 17.20 13.74 -7.98
C MET A 27 18.27 12.65 -8.00
N GLY A 28 18.10 11.60 -8.79
CA GLY A 28 19.10 10.55 -8.95
C GLY A 28 20.43 11.07 -9.53
N LEU A 29 20.36 11.94 -10.54
CA LEU A 29 21.54 12.52 -11.17
C LEU A 29 22.39 13.36 -10.19
N ASN A 30 21.74 14.09 -9.29
CA ASN A 30 22.39 14.95 -8.30
C ASN A 30 22.82 14.22 -7.03
N ALA A 31 22.45 12.95 -6.86
CA ALA A 31 22.82 12.12 -5.71
C ALA A 31 24.35 12.04 -5.56
N LYS A 32 24.82 12.21 -4.34
CA LYS A 32 26.25 12.18 -3.95
C LYS A 32 26.57 11.02 -3.02
N SER A 33 25.54 10.30 -2.57
CA SER A 33 25.64 9.17 -1.66
C SER A 33 24.53 8.17 -1.91
N LYS A 34 24.66 6.95 -1.38
CA LYS A 34 23.57 5.95 -1.36
C LYS A 34 22.33 6.47 -0.63
N LYS A 35 22.52 7.27 0.42
CA LYS A 35 21.42 7.93 1.13
C LYS A 35 20.61 8.84 0.20
N ASP A 36 21.26 9.63 -0.63
CA ASP A 36 20.57 10.51 -1.60
C ASP A 36 19.82 9.70 -2.66
N LEU A 37 20.36 8.53 -3.05
CA LEU A 37 19.66 7.61 -3.96
C LEU A 37 18.40 7.03 -3.31
N LEU A 38 18.47 6.63 -2.03
CA LEU A 38 17.30 6.16 -1.28
C LEU A 38 16.29 7.28 -1.08
N GLU A 39 16.70 8.53 -0.86
CA GLU A 39 15.81 9.69 -0.81
C GLU A 39 15.10 9.92 -2.16
N ALA A 40 15.82 9.80 -3.27
CA ALA A 40 15.22 9.87 -4.60
C ALA A 40 14.19 8.74 -4.83
N ILE A 41 14.48 7.51 -4.39
CA ILE A 41 13.57 6.36 -4.46
C ILE A 41 12.32 6.61 -3.59
N THR A 42 12.48 7.00 -2.34
CA THR A 42 11.36 7.20 -1.39
C THR A 42 10.48 8.40 -1.77
N SER A 43 11.05 9.45 -2.34
CA SER A 43 10.31 10.60 -2.87
C SER A 43 9.46 10.24 -4.09
N ASN A 44 9.85 9.21 -4.84
CA ASN A 44 9.17 8.74 -6.03
C ASN A 44 8.62 7.31 -5.86
N TRP A 45 8.37 6.86 -4.64
CA TRP A 45 8.08 5.48 -4.27
C TRP A 45 6.96 4.84 -5.10
N PHE A 46 5.83 5.53 -5.22
CA PHE A 46 4.68 5.05 -6.01
C PHE A 46 5.05 4.78 -7.47
N TRP A 47 5.79 5.70 -8.10
CA TRP A 47 6.21 5.53 -9.48
C TRP A 47 7.22 4.40 -9.63
N VAL A 48 8.21 4.33 -8.73
CA VAL A 48 9.28 3.32 -8.75
C VAL A 48 8.73 1.90 -8.63
N PHE A 49 7.81 1.66 -7.68
CA PHE A 49 7.34 0.31 -7.36
C PHE A 49 6.03 -0.08 -8.05
N ARG A 50 5.12 0.86 -8.31
CA ARG A 50 3.83 0.55 -8.92
C ARG A 50 3.79 0.85 -10.41
N THR A 51 4.13 2.06 -10.80
CA THR A 51 3.95 2.50 -12.20
C THR A 51 5.01 1.91 -13.12
N SER A 52 6.29 2.10 -12.79
CA SER A 52 7.40 1.65 -13.62
C SER A 52 7.85 0.23 -13.29
N LYS A 53 7.72 -0.20 -12.02
CA LYS A 53 8.27 -1.46 -11.50
C LYS A 53 9.76 -1.61 -11.85
N MET A 54 10.50 -0.51 -11.85
CA MET A 54 11.90 -0.51 -12.29
C MET A 54 12.83 -1.24 -11.32
N ILE A 55 12.46 -1.31 -10.05
CA ILE A 55 13.13 -2.10 -9.01
C ILE A 55 12.09 -2.80 -8.13
N ASP A 56 12.53 -3.79 -7.39
CA ASP A 56 11.77 -4.56 -6.41
C ASP A 56 12.52 -4.66 -5.06
N ALA A 57 11.97 -5.42 -4.13
CA ALA A 57 12.58 -5.64 -2.81
C ALA A 57 13.96 -6.31 -2.92
N ASN A 58 14.11 -7.30 -3.81
CA ASN A 58 15.38 -8.00 -4.01
C ASN A 58 16.47 -7.04 -4.50
N TYR A 59 16.12 -6.15 -5.44
CA TYR A 59 17.05 -5.12 -5.91
C TYR A 59 17.55 -4.23 -4.77
N LEU A 60 16.67 -3.83 -3.84
CA LEU A 60 17.05 -3.04 -2.68
C LEU A 60 18.02 -3.82 -1.78
N GLU A 61 17.69 -5.08 -1.47
CA GLU A 61 18.48 -5.95 -0.61
C GLU A 61 19.86 -6.30 -1.19
N ASP A 62 19.97 -6.42 -2.49
CA ASP A 62 21.24 -6.71 -3.19
C ASP A 62 22.20 -5.52 -3.19
N ASN A 63 21.68 -4.28 -3.09
CA ASN A 63 22.47 -3.08 -3.31
C ASN A 63 22.61 -2.16 -2.10
N PHE A 64 21.76 -2.31 -1.08
CA PHE A 64 21.79 -1.52 0.16
C PHE A 64 21.86 -2.43 1.37
N SER A 65 22.52 -1.97 2.44
CA SER A 65 22.52 -2.68 3.71
C SER A 65 21.18 -2.51 4.44
N GLU A 66 20.92 -3.40 5.43
CA GLU A 66 19.71 -3.30 6.25
C GLU A 66 19.66 -1.98 7.03
N GLU A 67 20.83 -1.47 7.47
CA GLU A 67 20.97 -0.20 8.15
C GLU A 67 20.64 0.98 7.21
N GLU A 68 21.19 0.98 5.99
CA GLU A 68 20.93 2.02 4.98
C GLU A 68 19.43 2.08 4.64
N LEU A 69 18.77 0.92 4.48
CA LEU A 69 17.34 0.82 4.22
C LEU A 69 16.51 1.31 5.41
N SER A 70 16.86 0.87 6.63
CA SER A 70 16.14 1.25 7.86
C SER A 70 16.24 2.75 8.14
N GLU A 71 17.40 3.38 7.93
CA GLU A 71 17.60 4.84 8.05
C GLU A 71 16.71 5.61 7.04
N ALA A 72 16.47 5.04 5.87
CA ALA A 72 15.56 5.60 4.87
C ALA A 72 14.08 5.26 5.12
N GLY A 73 13.77 4.51 6.19
CA GLY A 73 12.42 4.04 6.51
C GLY A 73 11.90 2.97 5.54
N ILE A 74 12.80 2.24 4.88
CA ILE A 74 12.45 1.17 3.92
C ILE A 74 12.62 -0.19 4.58
N TYR A 75 11.57 -1.01 4.50
CA TYR A 75 11.53 -2.35 5.05
C TYR A 75 11.14 -3.35 3.96
N THR A 76 11.98 -4.38 3.77
CA THR A 76 11.80 -5.38 2.71
C THR A 76 11.45 -6.76 3.25
N ARG A 77 11.86 -7.05 4.48
CA ARG A 77 11.62 -8.29 5.23
C ARG A 77 11.63 -8.02 6.73
N LYS A 78 11.31 -9.04 7.53
CA LYS A 78 11.20 -8.99 8.99
C LYS A 78 10.05 -8.09 9.49
N GLU A 79 9.94 -8.00 10.79
CA GLU A 79 8.95 -7.18 11.50
C GLU A 79 9.61 -5.93 12.05
N HIS A 80 9.00 -4.79 11.82
CA HIS A 80 9.50 -3.47 12.21
C HIS A 80 8.37 -2.63 12.81
N ALA A 81 8.68 -1.84 13.81
CA ALA A 81 7.77 -0.85 14.38
C ALA A 81 8.10 0.55 13.84
N SER A 82 7.10 1.33 13.52
CA SER A 82 7.26 2.70 13.05
C SER A 82 6.19 3.62 13.61
N ASN A 83 6.61 4.82 14.04
CA ASN A 83 5.73 5.93 14.40
C ASN A 83 5.87 7.13 13.47
N THR A 84 6.60 6.96 12.37
CA THR A 84 6.87 7.97 11.35
C THR A 84 6.47 7.46 9.96
N ARG A 85 7.06 8.00 8.91
CA ARG A 85 6.87 7.50 7.55
C ARG A 85 7.68 6.23 7.32
N ALA A 86 7.03 5.21 6.75
CA ALA A 86 7.65 3.94 6.41
C ALA A 86 7.21 3.46 5.02
N PHE A 87 8.10 2.72 4.36
CA PHE A 87 7.90 2.11 3.05
C PHE A 87 8.12 0.60 3.18
N ALA A 88 7.06 -0.17 3.03
CA ALA A 88 7.10 -1.63 3.12
C ALA A 88 7.01 -2.26 1.73
N CYS A 89 7.88 -3.20 1.42
CA CYS A 89 7.80 -4.00 0.20
C CYS A 89 8.31 -5.43 0.44
N GLY A 90 8.22 -6.29 -0.56
CA GLY A 90 8.62 -7.69 -0.38
C GLY A 90 7.73 -8.40 0.63
N SER A 91 8.32 -9.00 1.66
CA SER A 91 7.64 -9.73 2.74
C SER A 91 7.71 -9.03 4.10
N ALA A 92 8.03 -7.72 4.12
CA ALA A 92 8.13 -6.97 5.37
C ALA A 92 6.80 -6.92 6.13
N THR A 93 6.89 -6.96 7.45
CA THR A 93 5.78 -6.62 8.34
C THR A 93 6.10 -5.30 9.03
N VAL A 94 5.18 -4.32 8.96
CA VAL A 94 5.34 -3.03 9.63
C VAL A 94 4.20 -2.81 10.62
N GLU A 95 4.53 -2.61 11.88
CA GLU A 95 3.61 -2.15 12.90
C GLU A 95 3.65 -0.62 12.98
N ALA A 96 2.56 0.02 12.60
CA ALA A 96 2.43 1.47 12.53
C ALA A 96 1.63 2.01 13.72
N TYR A 97 2.23 2.89 14.50
CA TYR A 97 1.65 3.46 15.72
C TYR A 97 1.47 4.98 15.64
N GLY A 98 0.60 5.52 16.46
CA GLY A 98 0.36 6.96 16.56
C GLY A 98 -0.18 7.52 15.25
N SER A 99 0.55 8.46 14.65
CA SER A 99 0.23 9.07 13.34
C SER A 99 1.13 8.61 12.20
N ALA A 100 1.73 7.43 12.31
CA ALA A 100 2.60 6.88 11.28
C ALA A 100 1.92 6.82 9.91
N THR A 101 2.69 7.02 8.86
CA THR A 101 2.23 6.84 7.48
C THR A 101 3.00 5.72 6.82
N VAL A 102 2.32 4.69 6.34
CA VAL A 102 2.95 3.53 5.68
C VAL A 102 2.47 3.39 4.25
N GLU A 103 3.41 3.24 3.32
CA GLU A 103 3.12 2.85 1.95
C GLU A 103 3.62 1.41 1.72
N ALA A 104 2.68 0.48 1.51
CA ALA A 104 2.96 -0.94 1.38
C ALA A 104 2.76 -1.44 -0.06
N TYR A 105 3.70 -2.23 -0.56
CA TYR A 105 3.71 -2.78 -1.91
C TYR A 105 4.03 -4.29 -1.92
N GLY A 106 3.62 -4.96 -2.98
CA GLY A 106 3.87 -6.40 -3.12
C GLY A 106 3.06 -7.19 -2.11
N SER A 107 3.71 -8.05 -1.32
CA SER A 107 3.10 -8.90 -0.30
C SER A 107 3.38 -8.42 1.13
N ALA A 108 3.71 -7.14 1.31
CA ALA A 108 3.99 -6.58 2.62
C ALA A 108 2.74 -6.61 3.52
N THR A 109 2.98 -6.79 4.82
CA THR A 109 1.93 -6.77 5.85
C THR A 109 2.06 -5.51 6.68
N VAL A 110 0.94 -4.83 6.96
CA VAL A 110 0.90 -3.67 7.85
C VAL A 110 -0.12 -3.89 8.96
N LYS A 111 0.32 -3.72 10.21
CA LYS A 111 -0.57 -3.62 11.37
C LYS A 111 -0.65 -2.14 11.76
N ALA A 112 -1.79 -1.52 11.56
CA ALA A 112 -1.99 -0.09 11.81
C ALA A 112 -2.85 0.13 13.06
N TYR A 113 -2.33 0.92 13.97
CA TYR A 113 -2.95 1.24 15.25
C TYR A 113 -3.18 2.74 15.38
N ASP A 114 -3.95 3.15 16.38
CA ASP A 114 -4.25 4.54 16.71
C ASP A 114 -4.83 5.32 15.50
N SER A 115 -4.10 6.33 15.02
CA SER A 115 -4.47 7.18 13.87
C SER A 115 -3.55 6.98 12.66
N ALA A 116 -2.90 5.83 12.57
CA ALA A 116 -1.98 5.54 11.46
C ALA A 116 -2.68 5.57 10.10
N THR A 117 -1.95 6.02 9.10
CA THR A 117 -2.44 6.08 7.71
C THR A 117 -1.69 5.07 6.85
N VAL A 118 -2.41 4.22 6.13
CA VAL A 118 -1.82 3.18 5.27
C VAL A 118 -2.31 3.32 3.84
N LYS A 119 -1.37 3.26 2.89
CA LYS A 119 -1.65 3.05 1.48
C LYS A 119 -1.13 1.67 1.09
N ALA A 120 -2.03 0.77 0.78
CA ALA A 120 -1.72 -0.61 0.41
C ALA A 120 -1.94 -0.84 -1.09
N TYR A 121 -0.96 -1.44 -1.74
CA TYR A 121 -0.96 -1.70 -3.18
C TYR A 121 -0.51 -3.15 -3.47
N GLY A 122 -0.84 -3.65 -4.66
CA GLY A 122 -0.52 -5.02 -5.04
C GLY A 122 -1.34 -6.02 -4.22
N SER A 123 -0.69 -6.96 -3.56
CA SER A 123 -1.30 -7.98 -2.70
C SER A 123 -0.98 -7.73 -1.20
N ALA A 124 -0.76 -6.47 -0.83
CA ALA A 124 -0.43 -6.12 0.55
C ALA A 124 -1.61 -6.45 1.49
N THR A 125 -1.29 -6.88 2.70
CA THR A 125 -2.27 -7.18 3.76
C THR A 125 -2.22 -6.11 4.84
N VAL A 126 -3.38 -5.60 5.25
CA VAL A 126 -3.47 -4.57 6.30
C VAL A 126 -4.43 -5.02 7.39
N LYS A 127 -3.98 -4.94 8.65
CA LYS A 127 -4.84 -5.00 9.82
C LYS A 127 -4.92 -3.60 10.42
N ALA A 128 -6.10 -2.99 10.39
CA ALA A 128 -6.33 -1.63 10.84
C ALA A 128 -7.20 -1.63 12.10
N CYS A 129 -6.70 -1.03 13.17
CA CYS A 129 -7.39 -0.90 14.46
C CYS A 129 -7.42 0.57 14.91
N GLY A 130 -8.23 0.86 15.94
CA GLY A 130 -8.35 2.24 16.45
C GLY A 130 -9.06 3.15 15.44
N SER A 131 -8.46 4.27 15.11
CA SER A 131 -8.96 5.25 14.13
C SER A 131 -8.08 5.29 12.86
N ALA A 132 -7.44 4.19 12.53
CA ALA A 132 -6.54 4.10 11.38
C ALA A 132 -7.28 4.35 10.06
N THR A 133 -6.59 4.97 9.11
CA THR A 133 -7.12 5.24 7.78
C THR A 133 -6.37 4.41 6.74
N VAL A 134 -7.10 3.66 5.91
CA VAL A 134 -6.52 2.77 4.90
C VAL A 134 -7.02 3.12 3.51
N LYS A 135 -6.12 3.25 2.56
CA LYS A 135 -6.42 3.21 1.12
C LYS A 135 -5.86 1.91 0.54
N ALA A 136 -6.75 1.01 0.12
CA ALA A 136 -6.40 -0.28 -0.46
C ALA A 136 -6.64 -0.27 -1.97
N CYS A 137 -5.64 -0.67 -2.75
CA CYS A 137 -5.69 -0.73 -4.21
C CYS A 137 -5.05 -2.05 -4.72
N GLY A 138 -5.37 -2.44 -5.94
CA GLY A 138 -4.93 -3.71 -6.51
C GLY A 138 -5.72 -4.86 -5.93
N SER A 139 -5.05 -5.90 -5.45
CA SER A 139 -5.65 -7.05 -4.76
C SER A 139 -5.32 -7.04 -3.25
N ALA A 140 -5.21 -5.84 -2.67
CA ALA A 140 -4.89 -5.71 -1.26
C ALA A 140 -6.03 -6.23 -0.39
N THR A 141 -5.68 -6.86 0.75
CA THR A 141 -6.65 -7.36 1.73
C THR A 141 -6.58 -6.51 2.99
N VAL A 142 -7.72 -6.09 3.51
CA VAL A 142 -7.82 -5.25 4.71
C VAL A 142 -8.78 -5.89 5.72
N GLU A 143 -8.31 -6.06 6.95
CA GLU A 143 -9.13 -6.33 8.12
C GLU A 143 -9.22 -5.01 8.93
N ALA A 144 -10.41 -4.43 9.03
CA ALA A 144 -10.64 -3.15 9.69
C ALA A 144 -11.51 -3.32 10.95
N SER A 145 -11.07 -2.76 12.06
CA SER A 145 -11.79 -2.82 13.33
C SER A 145 -11.72 -1.50 14.10
N GLY A 146 -12.46 -1.41 15.21
CA GLY A 146 -12.57 -0.15 15.96
C GLY A 146 -13.35 0.89 15.15
N SER A 147 -12.80 2.07 14.97
CA SER A 147 -13.34 3.17 14.16
C SER A 147 -12.51 3.43 12.91
N ALA A 148 -11.86 2.41 12.37
CA ALA A 148 -11.02 2.52 11.18
C ALA A 148 -11.84 2.94 9.95
N THR A 149 -11.23 3.72 9.08
CA THR A 149 -11.83 4.15 7.81
C THR A 149 -11.06 3.53 6.63
N VAL A 150 -11.77 2.85 5.73
CA VAL A 150 -11.17 2.17 4.58
C VAL A 150 -11.76 2.69 3.28
N LYS A 151 -10.89 3.01 2.31
CA LYS A 151 -11.26 3.20 0.90
C LYS A 151 -10.68 2.07 0.07
N ALA A 152 -11.55 1.24 -0.50
CA ALA A 152 -11.18 0.08 -1.29
C ALA A 152 -11.37 0.36 -2.79
N TYR A 153 -10.35 0.12 -3.58
CA TYR A 153 -10.30 0.35 -5.02
C TYR A 153 -9.81 -0.90 -5.76
N ASP A 154 -9.93 -0.91 -7.06
CA ASP A 154 -9.55 -2.01 -7.95
C ASP A 154 -10.27 -3.31 -7.55
N SER A 155 -9.54 -4.32 -7.11
CA SER A 155 -10.06 -5.62 -6.64
C SER A 155 -9.73 -5.87 -5.16
N ALA A 156 -9.63 -4.80 -4.36
CA ALA A 156 -9.33 -4.94 -2.94
C ALA A 156 -10.46 -5.64 -2.19
N THR A 157 -10.09 -6.45 -1.19
CA THR A 157 -11.02 -7.14 -0.31
C THR A 157 -10.94 -6.56 1.09
N VAL A 158 -12.08 -6.28 1.72
CA VAL A 158 -12.16 -5.70 3.06
C VAL A 158 -13.09 -6.51 3.95
N GLU A 159 -12.64 -6.81 5.16
CA GLU A 159 -13.48 -7.30 6.25
C GLU A 159 -13.59 -6.17 7.29
N ALA A 160 -14.82 -5.75 7.62
CA ALA A 160 -15.07 -4.63 8.51
C ALA A 160 -15.83 -5.06 9.77
N TYR A 161 -15.31 -4.67 10.93
CA TYR A 161 -15.83 -4.99 12.25
C TYR A 161 -15.97 -3.76 13.14
N GLY A 162 -16.75 -3.88 14.20
CA GLY A 162 -16.93 -2.82 15.21
C GLY A 162 -17.66 -1.60 14.64
N SER A 163 -17.00 -0.46 14.62
CA SER A 163 -17.53 0.80 14.06
C SER A 163 -16.75 1.27 12.83
N ALA A 164 -16.06 0.35 12.15
CA ALA A 164 -15.31 0.68 10.95
C ALA A 164 -16.25 1.17 9.84
N THR A 165 -15.74 2.05 8.98
CA THR A 165 -16.46 2.58 7.83
C THR A 165 -15.72 2.27 6.55
N VAL A 166 -16.44 1.85 5.49
CA VAL A 166 -15.85 1.43 4.23
C VAL A 166 -16.50 2.14 3.06
N GLU A 167 -15.68 2.70 2.17
CA GLU A 167 -16.07 3.15 0.85
C GLU A 167 -15.56 2.15 -0.18
N ALA A 168 -16.46 1.47 -0.89
CA ALA A 168 -16.14 0.46 -1.90
C ALA A 168 -16.27 1.02 -3.32
N TYR A 169 -15.20 0.98 -4.09
CA TYR A 169 -15.08 1.47 -5.46
C TYR A 169 -14.61 0.38 -6.41
N ASP A 170 -14.70 0.61 -7.70
CA ASP A 170 -14.28 -0.28 -8.79
C ASP A 170 -14.87 -1.69 -8.64
N ASN A 171 -14.05 -2.73 -8.55
CA ASN A 171 -14.46 -4.13 -8.33
C ASN A 171 -14.16 -4.63 -6.91
N SER A 172 -14.08 -3.72 -5.94
CA SER A 172 -13.77 -4.10 -4.57
C SER A 172 -14.89 -4.92 -3.94
N TYR A 173 -14.51 -5.84 -3.03
CA TYR A 173 -15.44 -6.69 -2.29
C TYR A 173 -15.31 -6.41 -0.78
N VAL A 174 -16.43 -6.20 -0.11
CA VAL A 174 -16.47 -5.91 1.32
C VAL A 174 -17.37 -6.87 2.04
N GLU A 175 -16.88 -7.51 3.09
CA GLU A 175 -17.64 -8.20 4.11
C GLU A 175 -17.83 -7.27 5.30
N ASP A 176 -19.06 -6.77 5.48
CA ASP A 176 -19.36 -5.80 6.52
C ASP A 176 -20.16 -6.43 7.66
N CYS A 177 -19.56 -6.46 8.85
CA CYS A 177 -20.19 -6.88 10.09
C CYS A 177 -20.58 -5.70 10.98
N THR A 178 -20.46 -4.45 10.50
CA THR A 178 -20.71 -3.23 11.29
C THR A 178 -22.10 -2.66 11.09
N GLY A 179 -22.68 -2.83 9.91
CA GLY A 179 -23.88 -2.12 9.46
C GLY A 179 -23.66 -0.65 9.09
N ASN A 180 -22.41 -0.18 9.06
CA ASN A 180 -22.01 1.21 8.79
C ASN A 180 -21.52 1.45 7.36
N ILE A 181 -22.21 0.93 6.36
CA ILE A 181 -21.81 1.10 4.95
C ILE A 181 -22.05 2.53 4.52
N ASN A 182 -21.00 3.19 4.06
CA ASN A 182 -21.11 4.58 3.65
C ASN A 182 -21.30 4.76 2.16
N THR A 183 -20.56 4.03 1.31
CA THR A 183 -20.60 4.22 -0.15
C THR A 183 -20.26 2.94 -0.89
N VAL A 184 -21.08 2.61 -1.88
CA VAL A 184 -20.78 1.60 -2.89
C VAL A 184 -20.88 2.25 -4.25
N SER A 185 -19.81 2.24 -5.05
CA SER A 185 -19.82 2.80 -6.39
C SER A 185 -19.21 1.85 -7.42
N ASP A 186 -19.43 2.13 -8.67
CA ASP A 186 -18.95 1.38 -9.82
C ASP A 186 -19.42 -0.09 -9.79
N HIS A 187 -18.53 -1.05 -9.63
CA HIS A 187 -18.85 -2.48 -9.52
C HIS A 187 -18.53 -3.04 -8.13
N GLY A 188 -18.36 -2.17 -7.13
CA GLY A 188 -18.14 -2.59 -5.75
C GLY A 188 -19.31 -3.40 -5.21
N ILE A 189 -18.99 -4.42 -4.41
CA ILE A 189 -19.96 -5.29 -3.75
C ILE A 189 -19.72 -5.23 -2.26
N VAL A 190 -20.78 -4.94 -1.49
CA VAL A 190 -20.74 -5.01 -0.03
C VAL A 190 -21.75 -6.04 0.46
N LYS A 191 -21.27 -7.06 1.14
CA LYS A 191 -22.09 -8.06 1.83
C LYS A 191 -22.22 -7.65 3.29
N ASP A 192 -23.37 -7.11 3.64
CA ASP A 192 -23.70 -6.65 4.98
C ASP A 192 -24.30 -7.80 5.79
N TYR A 193 -23.49 -8.38 6.66
CA TYR A 193 -23.93 -9.45 7.54
C TYR A 193 -24.83 -8.96 8.69
N TYR A 194 -24.69 -7.70 9.10
CA TYR A 194 -25.47 -7.12 10.18
C TYR A 194 -26.94 -6.92 9.78
N ASN A 195 -27.19 -6.38 8.56
CA ASN A 195 -28.52 -6.13 8.04
C ASN A 195 -29.04 -7.26 7.11
N HIS A 196 -28.26 -8.32 6.87
CA HIS A 196 -28.55 -9.40 5.93
C HIS A 196 -28.86 -8.91 4.51
N LYS A 197 -28.02 -7.98 3.99
CA LYS A 197 -28.19 -7.34 2.69
C LYS A 197 -26.92 -7.42 1.84
N ILE A 198 -27.11 -7.35 0.53
CA ILE A 198 -26.01 -7.14 -0.42
C ILE A 198 -26.24 -5.79 -1.10
N TYR A 199 -25.26 -4.92 -1.03
CA TYR A 199 -25.27 -3.63 -1.72
C TYR A 199 -24.43 -3.71 -2.98
N ILE A 200 -25.05 -3.33 -4.10
CA ILE A 200 -24.43 -3.20 -5.42
C ILE A 200 -24.96 -1.95 -6.08
N LYS A 201 -24.18 -1.33 -6.99
CA LYS A 201 -24.65 -0.18 -7.73
C LYS A 201 -25.83 -0.55 -8.64
N LYS A 202 -26.94 0.14 -8.52
CA LYS A 202 -28.14 -0.09 -9.32
C LYS A 202 -27.88 0.23 -10.80
N GLY A 203 -28.20 -0.70 -11.71
CA GLY A 203 -28.40 -0.38 -13.12
C GLY A 203 -27.60 -1.16 -14.16
N LYS A 204 -26.73 -2.12 -13.78
CA LYS A 204 -25.96 -2.91 -14.75
C LYS A 204 -25.83 -4.40 -14.42
N PHE A 205 -26.54 -4.92 -13.44
CA PHE A 205 -26.44 -6.34 -13.09
C PHE A 205 -27.73 -7.06 -13.47
N GLU A 206 -27.57 -8.12 -14.23
CA GLU A 206 -28.59 -9.13 -14.43
C GLU A 206 -28.41 -10.18 -13.34
N ILE A 207 -29.43 -10.42 -12.53
CA ILE A 207 -29.41 -11.47 -11.52
C ILE A 207 -29.70 -12.77 -12.24
N ILE A 208 -28.72 -13.65 -12.32
CA ILE A 208 -28.89 -15.01 -12.78
C ILE A 208 -29.04 -15.87 -11.52
N GLU A 209 -30.22 -16.43 -11.29
CA GLU A 209 -30.40 -17.47 -10.29
C GLU A 209 -29.72 -18.74 -10.78
N ILE A 210 -28.81 -19.27 -9.99
CA ILE A 210 -28.18 -20.58 -10.25
C ILE A 210 -28.97 -21.61 -9.47
N GLU A 211 -29.60 -22.57 -10.17
CA GLU A 211 -30.24 -23.75 -9.59
C GLU A 211 -29.25 -24.72 -8.95
#